data_c7c792e2e6461a1e3491fab6965c9496
#
_entry.id   c7c792e2e6461a1e3491fab6965c9496
#
_cell.length_a   1.000
_cell.length_b   1.000
_cell.length_c   1.000
_cell.angle_alpha   90.00
_cell.angle_beta   90.00
_cell.angle_gamma   90.00
#
_symmetry.space_group_name_H-M   'P 1'
#
loop_
_entity.id
_entity.type
_entity.pdbx_description
1 polymer ?
#
loop_
_entity_poly.entity_id
_entity_poly.type
_entity_poly.pdbx_seq_one_letter_code
_entity_poly.pdbx_strand_id
1 'polypeptide(L)'
;MKVIALVIGIDHYSHPEFFHVLNCAVGDAKAVAEVLSHLKIEVQESYDEEDDVVRERLDEFTNKIMDDRPDVAIFYFAGHGERPNLKDGLVLKNAQRSAKGETVLLGHCLVVNDIMQRMNAAGDQMNILILDACRNETRGAVAKQETGFKVPHQTFIAYSTTAGCTASDGKVGGHSPFTGALLNHIMTENLKVEDLFKQIRKDMFASGRRQYSWDYSCLLDDFCFNHGQLNRHYGNTYSFMAFSPTTIALTDALKSSFLQDINSSVEKNIDHAMSMLVAHKKDFKKEELFVMGRYMLHASKSVFAAKYINITKLALLNIGNENPFFDGFLYEIFFDKEDNCRNKNIEGVWIFDEVAKVCDSPDFASSLAFIQKELEPFKDQVSYVPGNEVHTVRLFLEQSDLWQSSNKKIWIIDDMRFENGSVIDLLDETAYIRQSLRNVIKNTLRIPFRNLSIRSNEAVNDRDILIVGNLGYVDNFIDDYYHTNGADEFDELGHHLEFLNVENCEILDVVE
;
A
#
# COMPACT_ATOMS: atom_id res chain seq x y z
N MET A 1 2.69 14.51 7.50
CA MET A 1 1.64 15.00 8.43
C MET A 1 1.26 13.84 9.34
N LYS A 2 1.42 13.98 10.67
CA LYS A 2 1.04 12.96 11.66
C LYS A 2 -0.42 13.17 12.05
N VAL A 3 -1.26 12.17 11.84
CA VAL A 3 -2.70 12.22 12.18
C VAL A 3 -3.03 11.07 13.11
N ILE A 4 -3.76 11.36 14.18
CA ILE A 4 -4.25 10.35 15.12
C ILE A 4 -5.77 10.47 15.27
N ALA A 5 -6.43 9.36 15.60
CA ALA A 5 -7.90 9.34 15.74
C ALA A 5 -8.34 8.53 16.97
N LEU A 6 -9.46 8.96 17.59
CA LEU A 6 -10.25 8.15 18.50
C LEU A 6 -11.64 7.92 17.89
N VAL A 7 -12.02 6.66 17.75
CA VAL A 7 -13.29 6.25 17.15
C VAL A 7 -14.12 5.46 18.16
N ILE A 8 -15.33 5.94 18.43
CA ILE A 8 -16.23 5.36 19.44
C ILE A 8 -17.56 5.00 18.77
N GLY A 9 -18.07 3.78 19.04
CA GLY A 9 -19.38 3.32 18.58
C GLY A 9 -20.15 2.62 19.70
N ILE A 10 -21.41 2.99 19.92
CA ILE A 10 -22.27 2.39 20.97
C ILE A 10 -23.62 2.02 20.37
N ASP A 11 -23.88 0.70 20.29
CA ASP A 11 -25.19 0.14 19.88
C ASP A 11 -26.04 -0.27 21.09
N HIS A 12 -25.39 -0.83 22.14
CA HIS A 12 -26.06 -1.48 23.25
C HIS A 12 -25.95 -0.64 24.51
N TYR A 13 -27.13 -0.25 25.05
CA TYR A 13 -27.27 0.55 26.25
C TYR A 13 -27.83 -0.28 27.39
N SER A 14 -27.31 -0.08 28.62
CA SER A 14 -27.72 -0.83 29.82
C SER A 14 -29.19 -0.59 30.21
N HIS A 15 -29.79 0.51 29.75
CA HIS A 15 -31.15 0.91 30.02
C HIS A 15 -31.94 1.06 28.70
N PRO A 16 -32.33 -0.07 28.04
CA PRO A 16 -33.01 -0.04 26.75
C PRO A 16 -34.40 0.60 26.80
N GLU A 17 -35.01 0.71 27.97
CA GLU A 17 -36.26 1.45 28.21
C GLU A 17 -36.11 2.96 27.97
N PHE A 18 -34.88 3.50 28.07
CA PHE A 18 -34.55 4.89 27.80
C PHE A 18 -33.80 5.08 26.48
N PHE A 19 -32.89 4.16 26.16
CA PHE A 19 -32.04 4.21 25.01
C PHE A 19 -32.09 2.88 24.27
N HIS A 20 -32.94 2.80 23.24
CA HIS A 20 -33.10 1.58 22.46
C HIS A 20 -31.78 1.19 21.78
N VAL A 21 -31.64 -0.10 21.51
CA VAL A 21 -30.49 -0.64 20.77
C VAL A 21 -30.46 -0.03 19.36
N LEU A 22 -29.27 0.42 18.94
CA LEU A 22 -29.03 0.92 17.59
C LEU A 22 -28.58 -0.23 16.66
N ASN A 23 -28.74 -0.01 15.36
CA ASN A 23 -28.47 -1.04 14.35
C ASN A 23 -27.10 -0.88 13.69
N CYS A 24 -26.55 0.34 13.70
CA CYS A 24 -25.43 0.70 12.83
C CYS A 24 -24.27 1.38 13.55
N ALA A 25 -24.42 1.90 14.78
CA ALA A 25 -23.42 2.80 15.36
C ALA A 25 -22.05 2.12 15.55
N VAL A 26 -22.01 0.88 16.05
CA VAL A 26 -20.75 0.10 16.16
C VAL A 26 -20.23 -0.27 14.76
N GLY A 27 -21.12 -0.65 13.84
CA GLY A 27 -20.75 -0.96 12.45
C GLY A 27 -20.18 0.26 11.71
N ASP A 28 -20.76 1.42 11.90
CA ASP A 28 -20.33 2.71 11.37
C ASP A 28 -18.95 3.11 11.92
N ALA A 29 -18.77 3.00 13.23
CA ALA A 29 -17.52 3.29 13.88
C ALA A 29 -16.38 2.37 13.38
N LYS A 30 -16.64 1.07 13.23
CA LYS A 30 -15.67 0.12 12.66
C LYS A 30 -15.31 0.47 11.21
N ALA A 31 -16.29 0.78 10.37
CA ALA A 31 -16.05 1.16 8.98
C ALA A 31 -15.24 2.46 8.87
N VAL A 32 -15.54 3.45 9.72
CA VAL A 32 -14.74 4.69 9.78
C VAL A 32 -13.33 4.42 10.27
N ALA A 33 -13.14 3.61 11.32
CA ALA A 33 -11.83 3.23 11.83
C ALA A 33 -11.00 2.50 10.75
N GLU A 34 -11.62 1.58 10.02
CA GLU A 34 -10.99 0.88 8.90
C GLU A 34 -10.52 1.86 7.80
N VAL A 35 -11.37 2.79 7.38
CA VAL A 35 -11.02 3.78 6.36
C VAL A 35 -9.92 4.72 6.86
N LEU A 36 -9.99 5.21 8.10
CA LEU A 36 -8.95 6.06 8.68
C LEU A 36 -7.61 5.31 8.78
N SER A 37 -7.63 4.05 9.21
CA SER A 37 -6.43 3.19 9.23
C SER A 37 -5.88 2.98 7.82
N HIS A 38 -6.75 2.81 6.83
CA HIS A 38 -6.40 2.74 5.42
C HIS A 38 -5.68 4.01 4.93
N LEU A 39 -6.07 5.17 5.46
CA LEU A 39 -5.44 6.47 5.22
C LEU A 39 -4.16 6.70 6.06
N LYS A 40 -3.57 5.65 6.65
CA LYS A 40 -2.37 5.68 7.51
C LYS A 40 -2.54 6.58 8.76
N ILE A 41 -3.77 6.76 9.19
CA ILE A 41 -4.08 7.45 10.43
C ILE A 41 -4.02 6.42 11.56
N GLU A 42 -3.32 6.74 12.62
CA GLU A 42 -3.29 5.90 13.82
C GLU A 42 -4.61 6.01 14.58
N VAL A 43 -5.34 4.89 14.72
CA VAL A 43 -6.70 4.86 15.27
C VAL A 43 -6.72 4.13 16.59
N GLN A 44 -7.29 4.77 17.63
CA GLN A 44 -7.76 4.12 18.85
C GLN A 44 -9.25 3.84 18.71
N GLU A 45 -9.70 2.68 19.16
CA GLU A 45 -11.06 2.19 18.96
C GLU A 45 -11.73 1.86 20.28
N SER A 46 -13.05 2.12 20.39
CA SER A 46 -13.88 1.78 21.55
C SER A 46 -15.30 1.42 21.07
N TYR A 47 -15.74 0.18 21.33
CA TYR A 47 -17.02 -0.34 20.83
C TYR A 47 -17.84 -1.00 21.94
N ASP A 48 -19.02 -0.46 22.23
CA ASP A 48 -19.93 -0.97 23.29
C ASP A 48 -19.26 -1.15 24.65
N GLU A 49 -18.24 -0.34 24.94
CA GLU A 49 -17.48 -0.41 26.19
C GLU A 49 -18.21 0.32 27.35
N GLU A 50 -17.82 0.03 28.58
CA GLU A 50 -18.34 0.65 29.78
C GLU A 50 -17.92 2.13 29.87
N ASP A 51 -18.69 2.95 30.59
CA ASP A 51 -18.51 4.41 30.66
C ASP A 51 -17.10 4.83 31.15
N ASP A 52 -16.53 4.10 32.09
CA ASP A 52 -15.19 4.34 32.64
C ASP A 52 -14.11 4.02 31.59
N VAL A 53 -14.24 2.92 30.86
CA VAL A 53 -13.32 2.55 29.79
C VAL A 53 -13.35 3.58 28.65
N VAL A 54 -14.53 4.03 28.21
CA VAL A 54 -14.64 5.09 27.20
C VAL A 54 -13.95 6.39 27.65
N ARG A 55 -14.08 6.74 28.95
CA ARG A 55 -13.41 7.93 29.51
C ARG A 55 -11.90 7.75 29.56
N GLU A 56 -11.42 6.57 29.95
CA GLU A 56 -10.00 6.21 29.93
C GLU A 56 -9.44 6.32 28.51
N ARG A 57 -10.14 5.81 27.49
CA ARG A 57 -9.74 5.99 26.07
C ARG A 57 -9.63 7.46 25.66
N LEU A 58 -10.55 8.30 26.12
CA LEU A 58 -10.47 9.73 25.87
C LEU A 58 -9.27 10.38 26.60
N ASP A 59 -8.96 9.93 27.82
CA ASP A 59 -7.79 10.39 28.57
C ASP A 59 -6.48 9.98 27.88
N GLU A 60 -6.38 8.70 27.46
CA GLU A 60 -5.25 8.18 26.68
C GLU A 60 -5.06 8.97 25.39
N PHE A 61 -6.15 9.23 24.66
CA PHE A 61 -6.11 9.99 23.42
C PHE A 61 -5.61 11.43 23.62
N THR A 62 -6.11 12.12 24.63
CA THR A 62 -5.65 13.49 24.93
C THR A 62 -4.21 13.53 25.44
N ASN A 63 -3.77 12.53 26.22
CA ASN A 63 -2.36 12.37 26.62
C ASN A 63 -1.47 12.12 25.39
N LYS A 64 -1.94 11.27 24.47
CA LYS A 64 -1.22 11.02 23.24
C LYS A 64 -1.08 12.27 22.35
N ILE A 65 -2.08 13.16 22.32
CA ILE A 65 -1.95 14.46 21.66
C ILE A 65 -0.78 15.27 22.29
N MET A 66 -0.69 15.31 23.62
CA MET A 66 0.37 16.05 24.32
C MET A 66 1.77 15.47 24.06
N ASP A 67 1.87 14.14 24.09
CA ASP A 67 3.16 13.45 23.97
C ASP A 67 3.66 13.42 22.52
N ASP A 68 2.79 13.10 21.59
CA ASP A 68 3.10 12.83 20.20
C ASP A 68 3.07 14.06 19.29
N ARG A 69 2.37 15.12 19.72
CA ARG A 69 2.17 16.39 18.99
C ARG A 69 1.79 16.15 17.53
N PRO A 70 0.66 15.50 17.24
CA PRO A 70 0.22 15.29 15.88
C PRO A 70 -0.12 16.61 15.20
N ASP A 71 -0.08 16.63 13.87
CA ASP A 71 -0.58 17.79 13.09
C ASP A 71 -2.11 17.87 13.12
N VAL A 72 -2.79 16.69 13.20
CA VAL A 72 -4.26 16.61 13.24
C VAL A 72 -4.70 15.53 14.24
N ALA A 73 -5.72 15.86 15.04
CA ALA A 73 -6.40 14.93 15.94
C ALA A 73 -7.87 14.80 15.54
N ILE A 74 -8.33 13.57 15.32
CA ILE A 74 -9.70 13.26 14.88
C ILE A 74 -10.46 12.55 15.99
N PHE A 75 -11.69 13.01 16.25
CA PHE A 75 -12.61 12.34 17.16
C PHE A 75 -13.89 11.97 16.39
N TYR A 76 -14.21 10.68 16.33
CA TYR A 76 -15.45 10.18 15.75
C TYR A 76 -16.32 9.50 16.81
N PHE A 77 -17.61 9.77 16.79
CA PHE A 77 -18.58 9.11 17.64
C PHE A 77 -19.84 8.75 16.85
N ALA A 78 -20.30 7.51 17.02
CA ALA A 78 -21.61 7.06 16.57
C ALA A 78 -22.39 6.46 17.75
N GLY A 79 -23.65 6.91 17.95
CA GLY A 79 -24.46 6.48 19.07
C GLY A 79 -25.62 7.43 19.39
N HIS A 80 -26.26 7.22 20.54
CA HIS A 80 -27.26 8.15 21.03
C HIS A 80 -26.65 9.50 21.43
N GLY A 81 -27.39 10.57 21.18
CA GLY A 81 -27.05 11.91 21.61
C GLY A 81 -28.27 12.67 22.12
N GLU A 82 -28.09 13.46 23.15
CA GLU A 82 -29.09 14.35 23.73
C GLU A 82 -28.49 15.70 24.13
N ARG A 83 -29.34 16.69 24.33
CA ARG A 83 -28.90 18.04 24.76
C ARG A 83 -29.38 18.37 26.19
N PRO A 84 -28.84 17.69 27.24
CA PRO A 84 -29.14 18.05 28.60
C PRO A 84 -28.63 19.45 28.92
N ASN A 85 -29.52 20.31 29.43
CA ASN A 85 -29.17 21.71 29.76
C ASN A 85 -28.56 22.49 28.58
N LEU A 86 -29.03 22.24 27.35
CA LEU A 86 -28.52 22.83 26.10
C LEU A 86 -27.06 22.51 25.76
N LYS A 87 -26.47 21.53 26.41
CA LYS A 87 -25.13 21.03 26.10
C LYS A 87 -25.25 19.77 25.24
N ASP A 88 -24.51 19.71 24.14
CA ASP A 88 -24.45 18.50 23.32
C ASP A 88 -23.74 17.39 24.10
N GLY A 89 -24.47 16.33 24.42
CA GLY A 89 -24.01 15.17 25.16
C GLY A 89 -24.06 13.90 24.32
N LEU A 90 -22.92 13.22 24.19
CA LEU A 90 -22.80 11.90 23.58
C LEU A 90 -23.08 10.88 24.67
N VAL A 91 -24.16 10.12 24.51
CA VAL A 91 -24.69 9.23 25.56
C VAL A 91 -23.81 7.99 25.67
N LEU A 92 -23.37 7.69 26.89
CA LEU A 92 -22.57 6.50 27.18
C LEU A 92 -23.46 5.29 27.52
N LYS A 93 -22.89 4.10 27.51
CA LYS A 93 -23.58 2.82 27.64
C LYS A 93 -24.46 2.71 28.89
N ASN A 94 -23.94 3.18 30.03
CA ASN A 94 -24.64 3.10 31.32
C ASN A 94 -25.52 4.32 31.61
N ALA A 95 -25.87 5.07 30.58
CA ALA A 95 -26.61 6.29 30.74
C ALA A 95 -27.97 6.10 31.42
N GLN A 96 -28.24 6.98 32.37
CA GLN A 96 -29.48 7.03 33.14
C GLN A 96 -30.16 8.36 32.94
N ARG A 97 -31.51 8.36 33.09
CA ARG A 97 -32.32 9.56 33.11
C ARG A 97 -32.58 10.06 34.50
N SER A 98 -32.87 11.33 34.63
CA SER A 98 -33.31 11.94 35.88
C SER A 98 -34.54 11.18 36.46
N ALA A 99 -34.83 11.37 37.77
CA ALA A 99 -35.92 10.71 38.44
C ALA A 99 -37.30 10.94 37.78
N LYS A 100 -37.47 12.00 36.99
CA LYS A 100 -38.67 12.30 36.20
C LYS A 100 -38.61 11.70 34.78
N GLY A 101 -37.52 11.01 34.41
CA GLY A 101 -37.37 10.41 33.11
C GLY A 101 -37.20 11.40 31.94
N GLU A 102 -37.06 12.69 32.23
CA GLU A 102 -37.10 13.76 31.21
C GLU A 102 -35.75 14.06 30.56
N THR A 103 -34.64 13.91 31.32
CA THR A 103 -33.27 14.27 30.86
C THR A 103 -32.26 13.19 31.19
N VAL A 104 -31.30 12.97 30.31
CA VAL A 104 -30.10 12.17 30.61
C VAL A 104 -29.25 12.91 31.64
N LEU A 105 -28.64 12.15 32.56
CA LEU A 105 -27.72 12.73 33.54
C LEU A 105 -26.37 13.03 32.87
N LEU A 106 -25.88 14.26 33.04
CA LEU A 106 -24.59 14.69 32.44
C LEU A 106 -23.41 13.80 32.78
N GLY A 107 -23.42 13.18 33.96
CA GLY A 107 -22.38 12.23 34.41
C GLY A 107 -22.28 10.98 33.50
N HIS A 108 -23.31 10.68 32.71
CA HIS A 108 -23.36 9.55 31.79
C HIS A 108 -23.27 9.99 30.33
N CYS A 109 -22.72 11.17 30.06
CA CYS A 109 -22.44 11.67 28.73
C CYS A 109 -20.98 12.11 28.61
N LEU A 110 -20.44 12.06 27.42
CA LEU A 110 -19.32 12.90 27.03
C LEU A 110 -19.88 14.21 26.49
N VAL A 111 -19.55 15.31 27.15
CA VAL A 111 -20.02 16.64 26.71
C VAL A 111 -19.09 17.13 25.61
N VAL A 112 -19.64 17.44 24.44
CA VAL A 112 -18.88 17.79 23.23
C VAL A 112 -17.96 18.99 23.47
N ASN A 113 -18.44 20.00 24.18
CA ASN A 113 -17.63 21.18 24.51
C ASN A 113 -16.41 20.79 25.38
N ASP A 114 -16.57 19.85 26.30
CA ASP A 114 -15.48 19.42 27.18
C ASP A 114 -14.44 18.60 26.37
N ILE A 115 -14.89 17.79 25.40
CA ILE A 115 -13.99 17.07 24.46
C ILE A 115 -13.15 18.10 23.70
N MET A 116 -13.81 19.09 23.07
CA MET A 116 -13.11 20.13 22.30
C MET A 116 -12.08 20.89 23.16
N GLN A 117 -12.46 21.27 24.38
CA GLN A 117 -11.56 21.98 25.28
C GLN A 117 -10.35 21.13 25.67
N ARG A 118 -10.56 19.83 25.94
CA ARG A 118 -9.48 18.90 26.28
C ARG A 118 -8.53 18.68 25.13
N MET A 119 -9.04 18.46 23.90
CA MET A 119 -8.21 18.31 22.72
C MET A 119 -7.41 19.58 22.44
N ASN A 120 -8.03 20.76 22.55
CA ASN A 120 -7.35 22.05 22.33
C ASN A 120 -6.31 22.36 23.43
N ALA A 121 -6.55 21.94 24.68
CA ALA A 121 -5.58 22.13 25.77
C ALA A 121 -4.38 21.19 25.65
N ALA A 122 -4.50 20.08 24.93
CA ALA A 122 -3.44 19.11 24.75
C ALA A 122 -2.38 19.54 23.72
N GLY A 123 -2.69 20.50 22.82
CA GLY A 123 -1.74 21.00 21.80
C GLY A 123 -2.37 21.98 20.84
N ASP A 124 -1.56 22.47 19.89
CA ASP A 124 -1.96 23.46 18.88
C ASP A 124 -2.36 22.80 17.53
N GLN A 125 -2.60 21.49 17.51
CA GLN A 125 -2.97 20.73 16.34
C GLN A 125 -4.34 21.13 15.80
N MET A 126 -4.62 20.77 14.56
CA MET A 126 -5.97 20.81 14.00
C MET A 126 -6.86 19.74 14.65
N ASN A 127 -8.05 20.12 15.10
CA ASN A 127 -9.00 19.19 15.74
C ASN A 127 -10.21 18.97 14.82
N ILE A 128 -10.54 17.72 14.52
CA ILE A 128 -11.69 17.35 13.68
C ILE A 128 -12.61 16.43 14.47
N LEU A 129 -13.83 16.90 14.74
CA LEU A 129 -14.86 16.13 15.44
C LEU A 129 -15.97 15.75 14.45
N ILE A 130 -16.30 14.48 14.37
CA ILE A 130 -17.35 13.93 13.49
C ILE A 130 -18.33 13.18 14.37
N LEU A 131 -19.56 13.68 14.47
CA LEU A 131 -20.53 13.23 15.45
C LEU A 131 -21.81 12.71 14.76
N ASP A 132 -21.94 11.39 14.72
CA ASP A 132 -23.15 10.71 14.21
C ASP A 132 -24.08 10.36 15.39
N ALA A 133 -24.77 11.39 15.87
CA ALA A 133 -25.66 11.28 17.02
C ALA A 133 -26.83 12.26 16.92
N CYS A 134 -27.95 11.89 17.55
CA CYS A 134 -29.10 12.79 17.72
C CYS A 134 -28.72 14.04 18.52
N ARG A 135 -29.40 15.14 18.26
CA ARG A 135 -29.27 16.39 19.03
C ARG A 135 -30.66 16.83 19.59
N ASN A 136 -31.41 15.87 20.12
CA ASN A 136 -32.75 16.12 20.62
C ASN A 136 -32.69 17.01 21.86
N GLU A 137 -33.55 18.05 21.86
CA GLU A 137 -33.77 18.84 23.07
C GLU A 137 -34.69 18.11 24.03
N THR A 138 -34.39 18.15 25.31
CA THR A 138 -35.28 17.64 26.36
C THR A 138 -36.56 18.42 26.40
N ARG A 139 -37.71 17.73 26.46
CA ARG A 139 -39.04 18.37 26.58
C ARG A 139 -39.08 19.32 27.79
N GLY A 140 -39.35 20.58 27.56
CA GLY A 140 -39.45 21.60 28.62
C GLY A 140 -38.33 22.62 28.69
N ALA A 141 -37.27 22.49 27.90
CA ALA A 141 -36.29 23.53 27.80
C ALA A 141 -36.87 24.73 27.03
N VAL A 142 -37.11 25.83 27.75
CA VAL A 142 -37.43 27.11 27.10
C VAL A 142 -36.20 27.51 26.28
N ALA A 143 -36.39 27.74 24.97
CA ALA A 143 -35.36 28.19 24.06
C ALA A 143 -34.70 29.48 24.58
N LYS A 144 -33.71 29.35 25.46
CA LYS A 144 -32.79 30.42 25.78
C LYS A 144 -31.70 30.40 24.72
N GLN A 145 -31.44 31.56 24.15
CA GLN A 145 -30.39 31.80 23.20
C GLN A 145 -29.08 31.09 23.65
N GLU A 146 -28.46 30.30 22.77
CA GLU A 146 -27.19 29.62 23.04
C GLU A 146 -26.14 30.68 23.42
N THR A 147 -25.94 30.88 24.72
CA THR A 147 -24.85 31.72 25.22
C THR A 147 -23.68 30.80 25.52
N GLY A 148 -22.69 30.74 24.61
CA GLY A 148 -21.38 30.22 24.94
C GLY A 148 -20.87 28.97 24.25
N PHE A 149 -21.37 28.58 23.09
CA PHE A 149 -20.68 27.60 22.27
C PHE A 149 -19.44 28.27 21.64
N LYS A 150 -18.28 28.12 22.28
CA LYS A 150 -17.02 28.62 21.77
C LYS A 150 -16.26 27.48 21.12
N VAL A 151 -16.13 27.50 19.82
CA VAL A 151 -15.26 26.58 19.08
C VAL A 151 -13.84 27.09 19.23
N PRO A 152 -12.88 26.27 19.72
CA PRO A 152 -11.47 26.61 19.78
C PRO A 152 -10.88 26.88 18.39
N HIS A 153 -9.75 27.54 18.33
CA HIS A 153 -9.00 27.69 17.07
C HIS A 153 -8.63 26.34 16.48
N GLN A 154 -8.43 26.28 15.17
CA GLN A 154 -8.05 25.07 14.45
C GLN A 154 -9.00 23.86 14.71
N THR A 155 -10.31 24.16 14.90
CA THR A 155 -11.30 23.10 15.16
C THR A 155 -12.38 23.11 14.08
N PHE A 156 -12.62 21.89 13.55
CA PHE A 156 -13.75 21.56 12.70
C PHE A 156 -14.65 20.58 13.44
N ILE A 157 -15.96 20.82 13.42
CA ILE A 157 -16.95 19.92 14.01
C ILE A 157 -18.10 19.70 13.04
N ALA A 158 -18.44 18.42 12.79
CA ALA A 158 -19.57 18.02 11.98
C ALA A 158 -20.55 17.17 12.80
N TYR A 159 -21.81 17.47 12.63
CA TYR A 159 -22.93 16.73 13.23
C TYR A 159 -23.78 16.09 12.14
N SER A 160 -24.28 14.88 12.38
CA SER A 160 -25.18 14.19 11.47
C SER A 160 -26.55 14.84 11.34
N THR A 161 -26.92 15.72 12.29
CA THR A 161 -28.20 16.44 12.27
C THR A 161 -28.09 17.83 12.91
N THR A 162 -29.07 18.68 12.63
CA THR A 162 -29.20 20.00 13.25
C THR A 162 -29.68 19.90 14.71
N ALA A 163 -29.42 20.95 15.51
CA ALA A 163 -29.89 21.02 16.89
C ALA A 163 -31.41 20.88 16.97
N GLY A 164 -31.90 20.12 17.95
CA GLY A 164 -33.33 19.82 18.14
C GLY A 164 -33.89 18.73 17.21
N CYS A 165 -33.03 18.06 16.40
CA CYS A 165 -33.43 17.04 15.44
C CYS A 165 -32.85 15.67 15.75
N THR A 166 -33.54 14.64 15.23
CA THR A 166 -33.12 13.23 15.33
C THR A 166 -32.25 12.85 14.13
N ALA A 167 -31.21 12.08 14.37
CA ALA A 167 -30.45 11.37 13.33
C ALA A 167 -31.04 9.98 13.09
N SER A 168 -31.00 9.53 11.84
CA SER A 168 -31.47 8.18 11.48
C SER A 168 -30.31 7.18 11.70
N ASP A 169 -30.60 6.07 12.38
CA ASP A 169 -29.67 4.98 12.64
C ASP A 169 -29.39 4.10 11.40
N GLY A 170 -30.24 4.12 10.37
CA GLY A 170 -30.07 3.25 9.20
C GLY A 170 -30.77 1.90 9.33
N LYS A 171 -30.39 0.94 8.50
CA LYS A 171 -30.94 -0.43 8.49
C LYS A 171 -29.92 -1.41 9.02
N VAL A 172 -30.37 -2.48 9.66
CA VAL A 172 -29.50 -3.58 10.12
C VAL A 172 -28.58 -4.07 8.98
N GLY A 173 -27.29 -4.12 9.23
CA GLY A 173 -26.27 -4.53 8.26
C GLY A 173 -25.90 -3.48 7.21
N GLY A 174 -26.41 -2.25 7.35
CA GLY A 174 -26.03 -1.09 6.54
C GLY A 174 -25.32 -0.03 7.38
N HIS A 175 -25.36 1.21 6.90
CA HIS A 175 -24.83 2.39 7.56
C HIS A 175 -25.93 3.41 7.86
N SER A 176 -25.68 4.29 8.82
CA SER A 176 -26.46 5.52 8.96
C SER A 176 -26.36 6.35 7.67
N PRO A 177 -27.35 7.19 7.36
CA PRO A 177 -27.27 8.06 6.19
C PRO A 177 -26.07 9.00 6.19
N PHE A 178 -25.65 9.46 7.36
CA PHE A 178 -24.51 10.37 7.51
C PHE A 178 -23.18 9.63 7.33
N THR A 179 -22.95 8.55 8.06
CA THR A 179 -21.72 7.77 7.94
C THR A 179 -21.62 7.07 6.59
N GLY A 180 -22.73 6.58 6.01
CA GLY A 180 -22.73 6.06 4.64
C GLY A 180 -22.30 7.11 3.61
N ALA A 181 -22.78 8.36 3.72
CA ALA A 181 -22.34 9.46 2.86
C ALA A 181 -20.85 9.85 3.14
N LEU A 182 -20.41 9.82 4.39
CA LEU A 182 -19.01 10.05 4.75
C LEU A 182 -18.09 9.02 4.07
N LEU A 183 -18.41 7.74 4.18
CA LEU A 183 -17.64 6.64 3.59
C LEU A 183 -17.57 6.72 2.05
N ASN A 184 -18.61 7.23 1.40
CA ASN A 184 -18.62 7.43 -0.05
C ASN A 184 -17.63 8.49 -0.53
N HIS A 185 -17.29 9.47 0.30
CA HIS A 185 -16.50 10.63 -0.12
C HIS A 185 -15.16 10.79 0.59
N ILE A 186 -14.96 10.20 1.78
CA ILE A 186 -13.76 10.40 2.60
C ILE A 186 -12.45 10.01 1.87
N MET A 187 -12.55 9.06 0.93
CA MET A 187 -11.44 8.59 0.10
C MET A 187 -11.19 9.45 -1.15
N THR A 188 -12.01 10.48 -1.40
CA THR A 188 -11.80 11.35 -2.55
C THR A 188 -10.50 12.14 -2.40
N GLU A 189 -9.65 12.05 -3.43
CA GLU A 189 -8.34 12.70 -3.42
C GLU A 189 -8.43 14.22 -3.32
N ASN A 190 -7.61 14.79 -2.46
CA ASN A 190 -7.45 16.24 -2.28
C ASN A 190 -8.78 16.98 -1.99
N LEU A 191 -9.80 16.24 -1.50
CA LEU A 191 -11.06 16.85 -1.10
C LEU A 191 -10.92 17.48 0.28
N LYS A 192 -11.01 18.80 0.37
CA LYS A 192 -10.94 19.52 1.63
C LYS A 192 -12.08 19.13 2.56
N VAL A 193 -11.82 19.10 3.86
CA VAL A 193 -12.81 18.66 4.87
C VAL A 193 -14.12 19.44 4.78
N GLU A 194 -14.09 20.75 4.58
CA GLU A 194 -15.30 21.57 4.41
C GLU A 194 -16.08 21.17 3.15
N ASP A 195 -15.40 20.91 2.04
CA ASP A 195 -16.05 20.47 0.80
C ASP A 195 -16.54 19.04 0.91
N LEU A 196 -15.85 18.15 1.62
CA LEU A 196 -16.31 16.80 1.95
C LEU A 196 -17.67 16.86 2.66
N PHE A 197 -17.79 17.63 3.73
CA PHE A 197 -19.04 17.72 4.47
C PHE A 197 -20.16 18.44 3.69
N LYS A 198 -19.79 19.29 2.75
CA LYS A 198 -20.74 19.84 1.78
C LYS A 198 -21.27 18.78 0.79
N GLN A 199 -20.44 17.83 0.35
CA GLN A 199 -20.90 16.71 -0.47
C GLN A 199 -21.83 15.77 0.34
N ILE A 200 -21.45 15.44 1.57
CA ILE A 200 -22.29 14.66 2.50
C ILE A 200 -23.69 15.28 2.62
N ARG A 201 -23.79 16.61 2.83
CA ARG A 201 -25.08 17.31 2.88
C ARG A 201 -25.89 17.18 1.60
N LYS A 202 -25.22 17.24 0.43
CA LYS A 202 -25.91 17.06 -0.87
C LYS A 202 -26.47 15.65 -1.02
N ASP A 203 -25.70 14.62 -0.65
CA ASP A 203 -26.15 13.23 -0.73
C ASP A 203 -27.31 12.96 0.23
N MET A 204 -27.21 13.44 1.46
CA MET A 204 -28.29 13.33 2.44
C MET A 204 -29.56 14.03 1.95
N PHE A 205 -29.43 15.22 1.35
CA PHE A 205 -30.55 15.93 0.75
C PHE A 205 -31.15 15.18 -0.44
N ALA A 206 -30.32 14.68 -1.35
CA ALA A 206 -30.74 13.93 -2.55
C ALA A 206 -31.46 12.62 -2.20
N SER A 207 -31.19 12.03 -1.02
CA SER A 207 -31.86 10.82 -0.53
C SER A 207 -33.33 11.06 -0.15
N GLY A 208 -33.82 12.31 -0.20
CA GLY A 208 -35.20 12.70 0.16
C GLY A 208 -35.52 12.64 1.66
N ARG A 209 -34.50 12.42 2.51
CA ARG A 209 -34.67 12.40 3.97
C ARG A 209 -34.66 13.83 4.52
N ARG A 210 -35.45 14.09 5.54
CA ARG A 210 -35.51 15.40 6.23
C ARG A 210 -34.39 15.51 7.30
N GLN A 211 -33.22 15.00 7.02
CA GLN A 211 -32.05 15.06 7.90
C GLN A 211 -30.97 15.88 7.21
N TYR A 212 -30.47 16.90 7.89
CA TYR A 212 -29.44 17.79 7.35
C TYR A 212 -28.24 17.79 8.29
N SER A 213 -27.07 17.40 7.78
CA SER A 213 -25.83 17.54 8.53
C SER A 213 -25.48 19.01 8.70
N TRP A 214 -24.80 19.31 9.80
CA TRP A 214 -24.38 20.65 10.16
C TRP A 214 -22.91 20.63 10.53
N ASP A 215 -22.13 21.61 10.08
CA ASP A 215 -20.73 21.74 10.45
C ASP A 215 -20.36 23.16 10.87
N TYR A 216 -19.29 23.24 11.63
CA TYR A 216 -18.64 24.43 12.09
C TYR A 216 -17.14 24.33 11.81
N SER A 217 -16.54 25.35 11.21
CA SER A 217 -15.11 25.40 10.91
C SER A 217 -14.49 26.68 11.45
N CYS A 218 -13.39 26.52 12.19
CA CYS A 218 -12.44 27.55 12.59
C CYS A 218 -11.03 27.19 12.15
N LEU A 219 -10.90 26.42 11.06
CA LEU A 219 -9.62 26.03 10.51
C LEU A 219 -8.94 27.23 9.83
N LEU A 220 -7.63 27.34 9.98
CA LEU A 220 -6.81 28.33 9.29
C LEU A 220 -6.18 27.73 8.02
N ASP A 221 -5.95 26.42 8.03
CA ASP A 221 -5.34 25.67 6.94
C ASP A 221 -6.31 24.60 6.42
N ASP A 222 -6.13 24.23 5.15
CA ASP A 222 -6.91 23.16 4.53
C ASP A 222 -6.49 21.79 5.07
N PHE A 223 -7.47 20.92 5.31
CA PHE A 223 -7.24 19.51 5.60
C PHE A 223 -7.95 18.61 4.59
N CYS A 224 -7.24 17.59 4.10
CA CYS A 224 -7.79 16.53 3.28
C CYS A 224 -7.49 15.19 3.96
N PHE A 225 -8.47 14.28 4.02
CA PHE A 225 -8.23 12.93 4.54
C PHE A 225 -7.31 12.13 3.62
N ASN A 226 -7.45 12.29 2.32
CA ASN A 226 -6.68 11.61 1.29
C ASN A 226 -5.90 12.60 0.42
N HIS A 227 -4.57 12.50 0.45
CA HIS A 227 -3.66 13.33 -0.36
C HIS A 227 -3.22 12.64 -1.69
N GLY A 228 -3.97 11.68 -2.18
CA GLY A 228 -3.76 11.07 -3.49
C GLY A 228 -2.79 9.88 -3.53
N GLN A 229 -2.07 9.59 -2.45
CA GLN A 229 -1.11 8.48 -2.42
C GLN A 229 -1.69 7.13 -1.94
N LEU A 230 -2.92 7.09 -1.47
CA LEU A 230 -3.44 5.98 -0.67
C LEU A 230 -4.66 5.25 -1.24
N ASN A 231 -5.18 5.68 -2.39
CA ASN A 231 -6.35 5.02 -3.01
C ASN A 231 -6.07 3.63 -3.58
N ARG A 232 -4.79 3.29 -3.77
CA ARG A 232 -4.38 2.09 -4.49
C ARG A 232 -4.90 0.80 -3.87
N HIS A 233 -5.01 0.74 -2.54
CA HIS A 233 -5.39 -0.48 -1.83
C HIS A 233 -6.84 -0.53 -1.36
N TYR A 234 -7.63 0.53 -1.58
CA TYR A 234 -9.03 0.53 -1.19
C TYR A 234 -9.83 -0.50 -1.99
N GLY A 235 -10.52 -1.40 -1.29
CA GLY A 235 -11.24 -2.51 -1.92
C GLY A 235 -10.33 -3.60 -2.51
N ASN A 236 -9.07 -3.68 -2.08
CA ASN A 236 -8.14 -4.72 -2.49
C ASN A 236 -8.41 -6.05 -1.76
N THR A 237 -7.82 -7.12 -2.26
CA THR A 237 -7.89 -8.48 -1.69
C THR A 237 -7.28 -8.56 -0.29
N TYR A 238 -6.30 -7.69 0.00
CA TYR A 238 -5.58 -7.61 1.26
C TYR A 238 -5.88 -6.30 1.98
N SER A 239 -5.91 -6.35 3.32
CA SER A 239 -6.03 -5.13 4.11
C SER A 239 -4.79 -4.25 3.92
N PHE A 240 -4.95 -2.94 4.06
CA PHE A 240 -3.86 -1.97 3.98
C PHE A 240 -2.63 -2.35 4.83
N MET A 241 -2.86 -2.96 6.01
CA MET A 241 -1.80 -3.40 6.91
C MET A 241 -0.83 -4.39 6.28
N ALA A 242 -1.26 -5.16 5.28
CA ALA A 242 -0.41 -6.12 4.58
C ALA A 242 0.62 -5.44 3.65
N PHE A 243 0.30 -4.24 3.16
CA PHE A 243 1.19 -3.47 2.28
C PHE A 243 2.28 -2.71 3.05
N SER A 244 2.09 -2.47 4.34
CA SER A 244 3.09 -1.86 5.22
C SER A 244 3.61 -2.88 6.25
N PRO A 245 4.75 -3.54 6.02
CA PRO A 245 5.27 -4.62 6.89
C PRO A 245 5.58 -4.19 8.32
N THR A 246 5.73 -2.89 8.57
CA THR A 246 6.00 -2.36 9.91
C THR A 246 4.80 -2.47 10.85
N THR A 247 3.60 -2.69 10.30
CA THR A 247 2.35 -2.71 11.06
C THR A 247 1.81 -4.12 11.32
N ILE A 248 2.19 -5.14 10.51
CA ILE A 248 1.88 -6.52 10.84
C ILE A 248 3.04 -7.08 11.67
N ALA A 249 2.90 -6.99 12.99
CA ALA A 249 3.77 -7.71 13.88
C ALA A 249 3.54 -9.22 13.71
N LEU A 250 4.46 -9.89 13.03
CA LEU A 250 4.54 -11.35 13.03
C LEU A 250 5.04 -11.79 14.42
N THR A 251 4.19 -11.65 15.43
CA THR A 251 4.57 -11.69 16.85
C THR A 251 4.43 -13.07 17.48
N ASP A 252 3.71 -14.00 16.88
CA ASP A 252 3.64 -15.35 17.41
C ASP A 252 4.90 -16.18 17.10
N ALA A 253 5.09 -17.26 17.87
CA ALA A 253 6.30 -18.07 17.80
C ALA A 253 6.54 -18.71 16.42
N LEU A 254 5.47 -19.09 15.68
CA LEU A 254 5.59 -19.71 14.35
C LEU A 254 6.07 -18.68 13.32
N LYS A 255 5.54 -17.47 13.35
CA LYS A 255 5.88 -16.39 12.42
C LYS A 255 7.29 -15.87 12.68
N SER A 256 7.66 -15.73 13.95
CA SER A 256 9.02 -15.34 14.35
C SER A 256 10.04 -16.41 13.92
N SER A 257 9.72 -17.70 14.06
CA SER A 257 10.55 -18.81 13.59
C SER A 257 10.74 -18.77 12.09
N PHE A 258 9.65 -18.57 11.31
CA PHE A 258 9.74 -18.43 9.85
C PHE A 258 10.73 -17.33 9.44
N LEU A 259 10.59 -16.12 10.01
CA LEU A 259 11.48 -15.01 9.69
C LEU A 259 12.94 -15.29 10.06
N GLN A 260 13.18 -15.91 11.20
CA GLN A 260 14.52 -16.29 11.63
C GLN A 260 15.15 -17.31 10.68
N ASP A 261 14.40 -18.34 10.32
CA ASP A 261 14.87 -19.40 9.44
C ASP A 261 15.13 -18.92 8.02
N ILE A 262 14.21 -18.11 7.44
CA ILE A 262 14.34 -17.61 6.07
C ILE A 262 15.54 -16.64 5.92
N ASN A 263 15.88 -15.90 6.96
CA ASN A 263 17.01 -14.95 6.96
C ASN A 263 18.36 -15.61 7.33
N SER A 264 18.36 -16.89 7.68
CA SER A 264 19.57 -17.56 8.16
C SER A 264 20.61 -17.86 7.07
N SER A 265 20.23 -17.83 5.80
CA SER A 265 21.05 -18.27 4.65
C SER A 265 21.54 -19.72 4.73
N VAL A 266 21.00 -20.52 5.65
CA VAL A 266 21.31 -21.95 5.83
C VAL A 266 20.24 -22.80 5.19
N GLU A 267 20.61 -23.70 4.28
CA GLU A 267 19.66 -24.50 3.51
C GLU A 267 18.65 -25.23 4.39
N LYS A 268 19.11 -25.92 5.43
CA LYS A 268 18.24 -26.67 6.34
C LYS A 268 17.19 -25.80 7.04
N ASN A 269 17.53 -24.58 7.40
CA ASN A 269 16.60 -23.65 8.04
C ASN A 269 15.57 -23.15 7.04
N ILE A 270 15.99 -22.81 5.82
CA ILE A 270 15.09 -22.41 4.75
C ILE A 270 14.13 -23.54 4.39
N ASP A 271 14.63 -24.79 4.30
CA ASP A 271 13.79 -25.97 4.08
C ASP A 271 12.78 -26.18 5.23
N HIS A 272 13.19 -25.93 6.47
CA HIS A 272 12.29 -25.98 7.63
C HIS A 272 11.22 -24.89 7.55
N ALA A 273 11.58 -23.64 7.27
CA ALA A 273 10.64 -22.53 7.13
C ALA A 273 9.59 -22.81 6.06
N MET A 274 10.00 -23.28 4.88
CA MET A 274 9.07 -23.59 3.79
C MET A 274 8.19 -24.81 4.08
N SER A 275 8.72 -25.82 4.73
CA SER A 275 7.96 -27.01 5.15
C SER A 275 6.92 -26.64 6.19
N MET A 276 7.27 -25.85 7.18
CA MET A 276 6.38 -25.30 8.19
C MET A 276 5.26 -24.47 7.56
N LEU A 277 5.62 -23.56 6.63
CA LEU A 277 4.67 -22.72 5.92
C LEU A 277 3.63 -23.57 5.16
N VAL A 278 4.06 -24.59 4.42
CA VAL A 278 3.17 -25.53 3.70
C VAL A 278 2.25 -26.27 4.67
N ALA A 279 2.79 -26.75 5.81
CA ALA A 279 2.02 -27.50 6.81
C ALA A 279 0.94 -26.65 7.48
N HIS A 280 1.23 -25.38 7.75
CA HIS A 280 0.40 -24.46 8.54
C HIS A 280 -0.26 -23.35 7.70
N LYS A 281 -0.24 -23.40 6.37
CA LYS A 281 -0.77 -22.33 5.52
C LYS A 281 -2.23 -21.94 5.79
N LYS A 282 -3.05 -22.88 6.32
CA LYS A 282 -4.45 -22.63 6.67
C LYS A 282 -4.64 -22.00 8.06
N ASP A 283 -3.59 -22.00 8.88
CA ASP A 283 -3.59 -21.43 10.21
C ASP A 283 -3.22 -19.93 10.16
N PHE A 284 -2.64 -19.48 9.06
CA PHE A 284 -2.30 -18.09 8.81
C PHE A 284 -3.43 -17.34 8.10
N LYS A 285 -3.57 -16.06 8.40
CA LYS A 285 -4.40 -15.14 7.63
C LYS A 285 -3.76 -14.88 6.26
N LYS A 286 -4.57 -14.51 5.27
CA LYS A 286 -4.07 -14.16 3.93
C LYS A 286 -3.03 -13.03 3.97
N GLU A 287 -3.26 -12.03 4.79
CA GLU A 287 -2.35 -10.89 4.99
C GLU A 287 -0.99 -11.32 5.55
N GLU A 288 -1.00 -12.30 6.46
CA GLU A 288 0.24 -12.81 7.05
C GLU A 288 1.07 -13.58 6.01
N LEU A 289 0.42 -14.40 5.19
CA LEU A 289 1.06 -15.10 4.08
C LEU A 289 1.61 -14.12 3.04
N PHE A 290 0.86 -13.06 2.74
CA PHE A 290 1.31 -11.98 1.86
C PHE A 290 2.60 -11.33 2.39
N VAL A 291 2.61 -10.94 3.66
CA VAL A 291 3.81 -10.36 4.30
C VAL A 291 5.00 -11.33 4.30
N MET A 292 4.76 -12.62 4.57
CA MET A 292 5.82 -13.65 4.49
C MET A 292 6.38 -13.77 3.08
N GLY A 293 5.54 -13.65 2.06
CA GLY A 293 5.96 -13.62 0.65
C GLY A 293 6.88 -12.44 0.34
N ARG A 294 6.57 -11.26 0.87
CA ARG A 294 7.43 -10.07 0.73
C ARG A 294 8.82 -10.29 1.31
N TYR A 295 8.92 -10.89 2.50
CA TYR A 295 10.23 -11.22 3.09
C TYR A 295 11.00 -12.27 2.26
N MET A 296 10.31 -13.18 1.58
CA MET A 296 10.94 -14.22 0.76
C MET A 296 11.76 -13.65 -0.39
N LEU A 297 11.41 -12.50 -0.96
CA LEU A 297 12.21 -11.89 -2.03
C LEU A 297 13.65 -11.65 -1.60
N HIS A 298 13.85 -11.09 -0.41
CA HIS A 298 15.19 -10.82 0.10
C HIS A 298 15.97 -12.10 0.39
N ALA A 299 15.29 -13.11 0.94
CA ALA A 299 15.88 -14.44 1.17
C ALA A 299 16.23 -15.16 -0.14
N SER A 300 15.51 -14.90 -1.25
CA SER A 300 15.73 -15.54 -2.56
C SER A 300 17.07 -15.16 -3.21
N LYS A 301 17.78 -14.17 -2.68
CA LYS A 301 19.21 -13.92 -3.01
C LYS A 301 20.09 -15.14 -2.70
N SER A 302 19.68 -15.98 -1.74
CA SER A 302 20.28 -17.27 -1.52
C SER A 302 19.79 -18.29 -2.56
N VAL A 303 20.71 -19.04 -3.15
CA VAL A 303 20.39 -20.14 -4.08
C VAL A 303 19.42 -21.15 -3.43
N PHE A 304 19.53 -21.38 -2.13
CA PHE A 304 18.67 -22.28 -1.40
C PHE A 304 17.22 -21.82 -1.29
N ALA A 305 17.02 -20.51 -1.13
CA ALA A 305 15.67 -19.94 -1.09
C ALA A 305 15.08 -19.79 -2.50
N ALA A 306 15.89 -19.41 -3.48
CA ALA A 306 15.46 -19.24 -4.87
C ALA A 306 14.85 -20.50 -5.48
N LYS A 307 15.33 -21.72 -5.05
CA LYS A 307 14.78 -23.01 -5.51
C LYS A 307 13.29 -23.21 -5.19
N TYR A 308 12.71 -22.43 -4.27
CA TYR A 308 11.28 -22.49 -3.94
C TYR A 308 10.41 -21.60 -4.84
N ILE A 309 11.01 -20.69 -5.62
CA ILE A 309 10.28 -19.82 -6.54
C ILE A 309 10.12 -20.54 -7.89
N ASN A 310 9.25 -21.51 -7.92
CA ASN A 310 8.85 -22.25 -9.11
C ASN A 310 7.41 -22.78 -8.97
N ILE A 311 6.80 -23.13 -10.09
CA ILE A 311 5.40 -23.56 -10.18
C ILE A 311 5.07 -24.65 -9.16
N THR A 312 5.86 -25.72 -9.12
CA THR A 312 5.57 -26.89 -8.27
C THR A 312 5.62 -26.56 -6.78
N LYS A 313 6.60 -25.80 -6.34
CA LYS A 313 6.78 -25.45 -4.92
C LYS A 313 5.77 -24.41 -4.45
N LEU A 314 5.53 -23.39 -5.27
CA LEU A 314 4.56 -22.35 -4.95
C LEU A 314 3.12 -22.87 -4.96
N ALA A 315 2.77 -23.82 -5.84
CA ALA A 315 1.45 -24.45 -5.86
C ALA A 315 1.10 -25.15 -4.53
N LEU A 316 2.11 -25.59 -3.77
CA LEU A 316 1.87 -26.14 -2.42
C LEU A 316 1.31 -25.11 -1.45
N LEU A 317 1.47 -23.82 -1.72
CA LEU A 317 0.99 -22.69 -0.89
C LEU A 317 -0.37 -22.15 -1.36
N ASN A 318 -0.94 -22.67 -2.45
CA ASN A 318 -2.27 -22.25 -2.90
C ASN A 318 -3.34 -22.52 -1.83
N ILE A 319 -4.24 -21.53 -1.67
CA ILE A 319 -5.46 -21.61 -0.86
C ILE A 319 -6.64 -21.44 -1.82
N GLY A 320 -7.24 -22.53 -2.26
CA GLY A 320 -8.16 -22.51 -3.40
C GLY A 320 -7.43 -22.07 -4.68
N ASN A 321 -7.93 -21.05 -5.33
CA ASN A 321 -7.34 -20.49 -6.56
C ASN A 321 -6.42 -19.29 -6.30
N GLU A 322 -6.11 -18.97 -5.05
CA GLU A 322 -5.30 -17.82 -4.65
C GLU A 322 -3.97 -18.29 -4.06
N ASN A 323 -2.94 -17.46 -4.20
CA ASN A 323 -1.65 -17.67 -3.55
C ASN A 323 -1.16 -16.39 -2.88
N PRO A 324 -1.66 -16.07 -1.66
CA PRO A 324 -1.27 -14.85 -0.95
C PRO A 324 0.23 -14.71 -0.72
N PHE A 325 0.94 -15.80 -0.55
CA PHE A 325 2.40 -15.78 -0.40
C PHE A 325 3.09 -15.31 -1.67
N PHE A 326 2.67 -15.83 -2.83
CA PHE A 326 3.26 -15.41 -4.10
C PHE A 326 2.84 -13.99 -4.48
N ASP A 327 1.62 -13.57 -4.14
CA ASP A 327 1.18 -12.18 -4.33
C ASP A 327 2.09 -11.20 -3.58
N GLY A 328 2.42 -11.51 -2.32
CA GLY A 328 3.36 -10.69 -1.55
C GLY A 328 4.77 -10.69 -2.12
N PHE A 329 5.23 -11.83 -2.62
CA PHE A 329 6.53 -11.93 -3.30
C PHE A 329 6.57 -11.07 -4.56
N LEU A 330 5.54 -11.14 -5.43
CA LEU A 330 5.41 -10.30 -6.62
C LEU A 330 5.34 -8.81 -6.24
N TYR A 331 4.58 -8.50 -5.20
CA TYR A 331 4.43 -7.13 -4.73
C TYR A 331 5.78 -6.50 -4.37
N GLU A 332 6.61 -7.21 -3.59
CA GLU A 332 7.92 -6.71 -3.16
C GLU A 332 8.93 -6.51 -4.31
N ILE A 333 8.74 -7.17 -5.46
CA ILE A 333 9.54 -6.92 -6.67
C ILE A 333 9.35 -5.47 -7.13
N PHE A 334 8.12 -4.97 -7.14
CA PHE A 334 7.75 -3.69 -7.74
C PHE A 334 7.55 -2.56 -6.74
N PHE A 335 7.33 -2.88 -5.48
CA PHE A 335 7.07 -1.90 -4.42
C PHE A 335 8.02 -2.10 -3.23
N ASP A 336 8.43 -1.00 -2.61
CA ASP A 336 9.30 -1.05 -1.44
C ASP A 336 8.51 -1.25 -0.14
N LYS A 337 9.22 -1.27 0.99
CA LYS A 337 8.60 -1.44 2.32
C LYS A 337 7.73 -0.26 2.75
N GLU A 338 7.90 0.91 2.16
CA GLU A 338 7.07 2.10 2.35
C GLU A 338 5.92 2.19 1.33
N ASP A 339 5.71 1.14 0.53
CA ASP A 339 4.65 1.07 -0.48
C ASP A 339 4.85 2.00 -1.69
N ASN A 340 6.07 2.47 -1.92
CA ASN A 340 6.38 3.25 -3.11
C ASN A 340 6.71 2.33 -4.29
N CYS A 341 6.25 2.70 -5.48
CA CYS A 341 6.65 2.01 -6.69
C CYS A 341 8.16 2.20 -6.93
N ARG A 342 8.88 1.10 -7.14
CA ARG A 342 10.34 1.11 -7.40
C ARG A 342 10.70 1.64 -8.79
N ASN A 343 9.71 1.93 -9.64
CA ASN A 343 9.90 2.39 -11.01
C ASN A 343 10.91 1.49 -11.77
N LYS A 344 11.99 2.10 -12.30
CA LYS A 344 13.05 1.36 -13.00
C LYS A 344 13.96 0.55 -12.06
N ASN A 345 13.88 0.74 -10.75
CA ASN A 345 14.72 0.07 -9.75
C ASN A 345 14.06 -1.17 -9.14
N ILE A 346 13.25 -1.88 -9.93
CA ILE A 346 12.61 -3.12 -9.49
C ILE A 346 13.62 -4.14 -8.99
N GLU A 347 13.22 -4.90 -7.97
CA GLU A 347 14.08 -5.91 -7.33
C GLU A 347 13.90 -7.30 -7.96
N GLY A 348 14.73 -8.26 -7.58
CA GLY A 348 14.56 -9.66 -7.97
C GLY A 348 14.95 -10.01 -9.40
N VAL A 349 15.77 -9.18 -10.07
CA VAL A 349 16.22 -9.41 -11.46
C VAL A 349 16.85 -10.79 -11.66
N TRP A 350 17.54 -11.30 -10.65
CA TRP A 350 18.19 -12.63 -10.67
C TRP A 350 17.20 -13.80 -10.79
N ILE A 351 15.91 -13.59 -10.51
CA ILE A 351 14.87 -14.62 -10.51
C ILE A 351 13.74 -14.34 -11.51
N PHE A 352 13.84 -13.28 -12.30
CA PHE A 352 12.77 -12.82 -13.20
C PHE A 352 12.27 -13.90 -14.16
N ASP A 353 13.17 -14.69 -14.73
CA ASP A 353 12.76 -15.74 -15.68
C ASP A 353 11.91 -16.82 -15.02
N GLU A 354 12.21 -17.17 -13.76
CA GLU A 354 11.40 -18.13 -13.01
C GLU A 354 10.05 -17.53 -12.59
N VAL A 355 10.06 -16.27 -12.15
CA VAL A 355 8.83 -15.53 -11.82
C VAL A 355 7.91 -15.41 -13.04
N ALA A 356 8.46 -15.07 -14.21
CA ALA A 356 7.68 -14.98 -15.43
C ALA A 356 7.05 -16.33 -15.82
N LYS A 357 7.80 -17.46 -15.69
CA LYS A 357 7.25 -18.81 -15.90
C LYS A 357 6.11 -19.12 -14.94
N VAL A 358 6.21 -18.72 -13.67
CA VAL A 358 5.15 -18.91 -12.68
C VAL A 358 3.92 -18.08 -13.06
N CYS A 359 4.10 -16.81 -13.41
CA CYS A 359 3.02 -15.92 -13.81
C CYS A 359 2.25 -16.41 -15.05
N ASP A 360 2.91 -17.13 -15.97
CA ASP A 360 2.25 -17.68 -17.16
C ASP A 360 1.46 -18.96 -16.88
N SER A 361 1.65 -19.57 -15.71
CA SER A 361 0.92 -20.77 -15.35
C SER A 361 -0.52 -20.44 -14.96
N PRO A 362 -1.52 -21.18 -15.49
CA PRO A 362 -2.92 -21.00 -15.10
C PRO A 362 -3.19 -21.11 -13.59
N ASP A 363 -2.35 -21.85 -12.87
CA ASP A 363 -2.46 -22.04 -11.42
C ASP A 363 -2.19 -20.74 -10.63
N PHE A 364 -1.62 -19.73 -11.28
CA PHE A 364 -1.28 -18.42 -10.69
C PHE A 364 -1.95 -17.24 -11.40
N ALA A 365 -3.01 -17.50 -12.16
CA ALA A 365 -3.76 -16.44 -12.88
C ALA A 365 -4.30 -15.35 -11.93
N SER A 366 -4.68 -15.70 -10.70
CA SER A 366 -5.11 -14.71 -9.69
C SER A 366 -3.96 -13.81 -9.24
N SER A 367 -2.77 -14.36 -9.04
CA SER A 367 -1.58 -13.60 -8.67
C SER A 367 -1.11 -12.68 -9.80
N LEU A 368 -1.20 -13.16 -11.05
CA LEU A 368 -0.92 -12.33 -12.22
C LEU A 368 -1.91 -11.14 -12.30
N ALA A 369 -3.21 -11.42 -12.17
CA ALA A 369 -4.24 -10.38 -12.18
C ALA A 369 -4.06 -9.38 -11.03
N PHE A 370 -3.68 -9.86 -9.84
CA PHE A 370 -3.38 -9.01 -8.68
C PHE A 370 -2.26 -8.02 -9.00
N ILE A 371 -1.09 -8.50 -9.44
CA ILE A 371 0.06 -7.62 -9.68
C ILE A 371 -0.16 -6.68 -10.87
N GLN A 372 -0.85 -7.11 -11.92
CA GLN A 372 -1.23 -6.26 -13.04
C GLN A 372 -2.12 -5.10 -12.60
N LYS A 373 -3.11 -5.38 -11.74
CA LYS A 373 -3.97 -4.34 -11.13
C LYS A 373 -3.16 -3.34 -10.31
N GLU A 374 -2.23 -3.82 -9.48
CA GLU A 374 -1.38 -2.95 -8.65
C GLU A 374 -0.45 -2.07 -9.50
N LEU A 375 0.03 -2.57 -10.63
CA LEU A 375 0.94 -1.86 -11.53
C LEU A 375 0.22 -0.95 -12.54
N GLU A 376 -1.09 -1.08 -12.75
CA GLU A 376 -1.82 -0.28 -13.75
C GLU A 376 -1.60 1.24 -13.61
N PRO A 377 -1.60 1.85 -12.39
CA PRO A 377 -1.28 3.27 -12.23
C PRO A 377 0.17 3.64 -12.56
N PHE A 378 1.06 2.68 -12.66
CA PHE A 378 2.51 2.86 -12.80
C PHE A 378 3.06 2.26 -14.11
N LYS A 379 2.22 1.78 -15.01
CA LYS A 379 2.63 1.06 -16.23
C LYS A 379 3.63 1.83 -17.10
N ASP A 380 3.53 3.16 -17.12
CA ASP A 380 4.45 4.02 -17.88
C ASP A 380 5.76 4.34 -17.11
N GLN A 381 5.85 3.93 -15.84
CA GLN A 381 6.99 4.19 -14.97
C GLN A 381 7.84 2.94 -14.74
N VAL A 382 7.27 1.74 -14.88
CA VAL A 382 7.99 0.48 -14.72
C VAL A 382 8.49 -0.03 -16.07
N SER A 383 9.62 -0.71 -16.05
CA SER A 383 10.18 -1.28 -17.28
C SER A 383 9.45 -2.53 -17.76
N TYR A 384 8.72 -3.20 -16.88
CA TYR A 384 8.07 -4.47 -17.16
C TYR A 384 6.84 -4.67 -16.27
N VAL A 385 5.75 -5.09 -16.87
CA VAL A 385 4.54 -5.58 -16.18
C VAL A 385 4.40 -7.08 -16.48
N PRO A 386 4.26 -7.96 -15.47
CA PRO A 386 4.09 -9.39 -15.72
C PRO A 386 2.91 -9.69 -16.64
N GLY A 387 3.13 -10.58 -17.60
CA GLY A 387 2.16 -10.98 -18.62
C GLY A 387 2.85 -11.49 -19.88
N ASN A 388 2.09 -11.63 -20.97
CA ASN A 388 2.58 -12.15 -22.25
C ASN A 388 3.10 -11.06 -23.19
N GLU A 389 3.33 -9.86 -22.71
CA GLU A 389 3.87 -8.79 -23.53
C GLU A 389 5.33 -9.07 -23.87
N VAL A 390 5.66 -8.98 -25.16
CA VAL A 390 7.02 -9.13 -25.68
C VAL A 390 7.52 -7.76 -26.11
N HIS A 391 8.63 -7.33 -25.53
CA HIS A 391 9.29 -6.07 -25.84
C HIS A 391 10.37 -6.31 -26.88
N THR A 392 10.35 -5.57 -27.98
CA THR A 392 11.39 -5.66 -29.02
C THR A 392 12.50 -4.66 -28.74
N VAL A 393 13.72 -5.16 -28.66
CA VAL A 393 14.95 -4.38 -28.50
C VAL A 393 15.77 -4.50 -29.79
N ARG A 394 16.18 -3.37 -30.35
CA ARG A 394 17.05 -3.29 -31.52
C ARG A 394 18.47 -2.98 -31.07
N LEU A 395 19.41 -3.82 -31.47
CA LEU A 395 20.83 -3.62 -31.30
C LEU A 395 21.41 -3.04 -32.60
N PHE A 396 22.18 -1.98 -32.46
CA PHE A 396 22.97 -1.43 -33.56
C PHE A 396 24.41 -1.89 -33.36
N LEU A 397 24.89 -2.70 -34.28
CA LEU A 397 26.16 -3.34 -34.24
C LEU A 397 27.09 -2.72 -35.26
N GLU A 398 28.33 -2.39 -34.87
CA GLU A 398 29.42 -2.04 -35.71
C GLU A 398 30.51 -3.09 -35.64
N GLN A 399 31.07 -3.45 -36.80
CA GLN A 399 32.19 -4.42 -36.86
C GLN A 399 33.47 -3.72 -36.48
N SER A 400 34.21 -4.27 -35.55
CA SER A 400 35.59 -3.80 -35.27
C SER A 400 36.55 -4.18 -36.38
N ASP A 401 37.23 -3.19 -36.95
CA ASP A 401 38.28 -3.39 -37.96
C ASP A 401 39.57 -3.91 -37.42
N LEU A 402 39.79 -3.87 -36.11
CA LEU A 402 41.02 -4.28 -35.47
C LEU A 402 41.22 -5.80 -35.42
N TRP A 403 40.18 -6.56 -35.71
CA TRP A 403 40.25 -8.00 -35.72
C TRP A 403 39.80 -8.61 -37.02
N GLN A 404 40.72 -9.33 -37.70
CA GLN A 404 40.46 -10.17 -38.86
C GLN A 404 40.92 -11.60 -38.63
N SER A 405 40.13 -12.41 -37.96
CA SER A 405 40.29 -13.85 -37.99
C SER A 405 39.36 -14.45 -39.04
N SER A 406 39.81 -15.46 -39.77
CA SER A 406 39.09 -16.02 -40.91
C SER A 406 37.71 -16.60 -40.62
N ASN A 407 37.31 -16.74 -39.36
CA ASN A 407 36.04 -17.40 -38.96
C ASN A 407 35.26 -16.74 -37.84
N LYS A 408 35.72 -15.62 -37.28
CA LYS A 408 35.00 -14.92 -36.18
C LYS A 408 35.02 -13.41 -36.46
N LYS A 409 33.89 -12.76 -36.24
CA LYS A 409 33.78 -11.31 -36.28
C LYS A 409 33.62 -10.79 -34.85
N ILE A 410 34.14 -9.60 -34.59
CA ILE A 410 33.83 -8.87 -33.37
C ILE A 410 32.84 -7.78 -33.73
N TRP A 411 31.74 -7.78 -33.03
CA TRP A 411 30.70 -6.78 -33.13
C TRP A 411 30.66 -5.95 -31.86
N ILE A 412 30.62 -4.65 -32.02
CA ILE A 412 30.46 -3.70 -30.92
C ILE A 412 29.02 -3.23 -30.92
N ILE A 413 28.36 -3.30 -29.75
CA ILE A 413 27.02 -2.74 -29.59
C ILE A 413 27.18 -1.25 -29.36
N ASP A 414 27.01 -0.47 -30.45
CA ASP A 414 27.12 0.99 -30.45
C ASP A 414 25.91 1.64 -29.82
N ASP A 415 24.70 1.12 -30.08
CA ASP A 415 23.45 1.66 -29.57
C ASP A 415 22.42 0.55 -29.36
N MET A 416 21.52 0.77 -28.42
CA MET A 416 20.39 -0.12 -28.15
C MET A 416 19.11 0.71 -27.95
N ARG A 417 18.02 0.32 -28.64
CA ARG A 417 16.76 1.03 -28.61
C ARG A 417 15.58 0.09 -28.47
N PHE A 418 14.55 0.56 -27.78
CA PHE A 418 13.22 -0.05 -27.87
C PHE A 418 12.59 0.19 -29.24
N GLU A 419 11.57 -0.59 -29.60
CA GLU A 419 10.83 -0.47 -30.85
C GLU A 419 10.21 0.92 -31.05
N ASN A 420 9.86 1.63 -29.97
CA ASN A 420 9.37 3.01 -30.01
C ASN A 420 10.49 4.05 -30.25
N GLY A 421 11.74 3.62 -30.44
CA GLY A 421 12.90 4.47 -30.71
C GLY A 421 13.57 5.07 -29.47
N SER A 422 13.08 4.82 -28.25
CA SER A 422 13.75 5.29 -27.05
C SER A 422 15.09 4.58 -26.84
N VAL A 423 16.14 5.36 -26.59
CA VAL A 423 17.50 4.85 -26.36
C VAL A 423 17.56 4.13 -25.02
N ILE A 424 18.20 2.98 -25.00
CA ILE A 424 18.48 2.21 -23.81
C ILE A 424 19.94 2.45 -23.46
N ASP A 425 20.17 3.20 -22.38
CA ASP A 425 21.53 3.47 -21.93
C ASP A 425 22.12 2.19 -21.33
N LEU A 426 23.14 1.67 -21.99
CA LEU A 426 23.90 0.49 -21.56
C LEU A 426 25.07 0.86 -20.63
N LEU A 427 25.36 2.15 -20.52
CA LEU A 427 26.61 2.62 -19.97
C LEU A 427 26.44 3.16 -18.54
N ASP A 428 26.55 2.29 -17.59
CA ASP A 428 27.22 2.62 -16.34
C ASP A 428 28.68 2.09 -16.49
N GLU A 429 29.65 2.97 -16.56
CA GLU A 429 30.98 2.82 -17.20
C GLU A 429 31.92 1.73 -16.64
N THR A 430 31.53 0.96 -15.64
CA THR A 430 32.51 0.17 -14.88
C THR A 430 32.25 -1.32 -14.73
N ALA A 431 31.10 -1.84 -15.19
CA ALA A 431 30.66 -3.19 -14.78
C ALA A 431 30.66 -4.26 -15.88
N TYR A 432 30.98 -3.97 -17.14
CA TYR A 432 30.46 -4.73 -18.28
C TYR A 432 31.35 -5.75 -18.95
N ILE A 433 32.59 -5.84 -18.54
CA ILE A 433 33.55 -6.71 -19.22
C ILE A 433 33.25 -8.21 -18.96
N ARG A 434 32.32 -8.55 -18.06
CA ARG A 434 32.19 -9.94 -17.60
C ARG A 434 30.79 -10.55 -17.61
N GLN A 435 29.84 -10.01 -18.36
CA GLN A 435 28.48 -10.55 -18.34
C GLN A 435 27.98 -10.98 -19.72
N SER A 436 27.21 -12.07 -19.78
CA SER A 436 26.52 -12.43 -21.03
C SER A 436 25.56 -11.31 -21.48
N LEU A 437 25.37 -11.13 -22.80
CA LEU A 437 24.39 -10.18 -23.33
C LEU A 437 23.01 -10.32 -22.66
N ARG A 438 22.59 -11.55 -22.39
CA ARG A 438 21.38 -11.86 -21.65
C ARG A 438 21.35 -11.19 -20.28
N ASN A 439 22.44 -11.26 -19.51
CA ASN A 439 22.50 -10.67 -18.19
C ASN A 439 22.55 -9.15 -18.24
N VAL A 440 23.28 -8.59 -19.21
CA VAL A 440 23.35 -7.15 -19.45
C VAL A 440 21.95 -6.59 -19.75
N ILE A 441 21.25 -7.16 -20.74
CA ILE A 441 19.88 -6.74 -21.08
C ILE A 441 18.95 -6.90 -19.90
N LYS A 442 18.97 -8.05 -19.22
CA LYS A 442 18.13 -8.32 -18.05
C LYS A 442 18.37 -7.33 -16.92
N ASN A 443 19.65 -7.03 -16.65
CA ASN A 443 20.01 -6.12 -15.55
C ASN A 443 19.71 -4.66 -15.89
N THR A 444 19.94 -4.24 -17.13
CA THR A 444 19.70 -2.86 -17.57
C THR A 444 18.22 -2.56 -17.76
N LEU A 445 17.50 -3.46 -18.46
CA LEU A 445 16.11 -3.24 -18.81
C LEU A 445 15.12 -3.66 -17.72
N ARG A 446 15.56 -4.47 -16.77
CA ARG A 446 14.68 -5.05 -15.74
C ARG A 446 13.49 -5.83 -16.33
N ILE A 447 13.73 -6.51 -17.47
CA ILE A 447 12.73 -7.30 -18.19
C ILE A 447 13.20 -8.76 -18.24
N PRO A 448 12.34 -9.77 -17.96
CA PRO A 448 12.69 -11.17 -18.16
C PRO A 448 13.10 -11.43 -19.60
N PHE A 449 14.18 -12.20 -19.79
CA PHE A 449 14.70 -12.47 -21.15
C PHE A 449 13.66 -13.08 -22.10
N ARG A 450 12.80 -13.95 -21.58
CA ARG A 450 11.70 -14.57 -22.34
C ARG A 450 10.64 -13.58 -22.87
N ASN A 451 10.57 -12.38 -22.30
CA ASN A 451 9.68 -11.29 -22.73
C ASN A 451 10.41 -10.28 -23.62
N LEU A 452 11.60 -10.64 -24.09
CA LEU A 452 12.39 -9.83 -25.00
C LEU A 452 12.53 -10.52 -26.37
N SER A 453 12.30 -9.76 -27.41
CA SER A 453 12.73 -10.06 -28.79
C SER A 453 13.91 -9.15 -29.07
N ILE A 454 15.07 -9.73 -29.41
CA ILE A 454 16.28 -8.96 -29.72
C ILE A 454 16.50 -9.05 -31.21
N ARG A 455 16.63 -7.89 -31.85
CA ARG A 455 16.91 -7.77 -33.30
C ARG A 455 18.15 -6.93 -33.49
N SER A 456 18.94 -7.24 -34.51
CA SER A 456 20.14 -6.48 -34.85
C SER A 456 20.09 -5.99 -36.31
N ASN A 457 20.84 -4.93 -36.59
CA ASN A 457 21.05 -4.43 -37.97
C ASN A 457 21.96 -5.34 -38.80
N GLU A 458 22.69 -6.28 -38.15
CA GLU A 458 23.65 -7.17 -38.81
C GLU A 458 23.40 -8.62 -38.42
N ALA A 459 23.69 -9.52 -39.36
CA ALA A 459 23.62 -10.97 -39.07
C ALA A 459 24.80 -11.43 -38.25
N VAL A 460 24.51 -11.94 -37.03
CA VAL A 460 25.50 -12.46 -36.10
C VAL A 460 25.52 -13.97 -36.19
N ASN A 461 26.71 -14.57 -36.32
CA ASN A 461 26.91 -16.01 -36.32
C ASN A 461 27.23 -16.53 -34.91
N ASP A 462 26.96 -17.81 -34.64
CA ASP A 462 27.26 -18.50 -33.37
C ASP A 462 28.71 -18.38 -32.89
N ARG A 463 29.62 -18.02 -33.80
CA ARG A 463 31.07 -17.87 -33.52
C ARG A 463 31.50 -16.43 -33.34
N ASP A 464 30.62 -15.49 -33.64
CA ASP A 464 30.90 -14.07 -33.54
C ASP A 464 30.96 -13.64 -32.08
N ILE A 465 31.59 -12.52 -31.81
CA ILE A 465 31.81 -11.98 -30.50
C ILE A 465 31.10 -10.63 -30.41
N LEU A 466 30.28 -10.47 -29.39
CA LEU A 466 29.59 -9.21 -29.11
C LEU A 466 30.24 -8.52 -27.92
N ILE A 467 30.58 -7.27 -28.05
CA ILE A 467 31.16 -6.45 -27.00
C ILE A 467 30.22 -5.26 -26.74
N VAL A 468 29.94 -5.00 -25.47
CA VAL A 468 29.23 -3.80 -25.03
C VAL A 468 30.27 -2.77 -24.62
N GLY A 469 30.28 -1.61 -25.23
CA GLY A 469 31.19 -0.55 -24.84
C GLY A 469 31.28 0.60 -25.85
N ASN A 470 31.96 1.64 -25.44
CA ASN A 470 32.32 2.72 -26.36
C ASN A 470 33.41 2.22 -27.31
N LEU A 471 33.15 2.35 -28.63
CA LEU A 471 34.05 1.91 -29.71
C LEU A 471 35.51 2.34 -29.44
N GLY A 472 35.72 3.63 -29.14
CA GLY A 472 37.05 4.16 -28.89
C GLY A 472 37.78 3.58 -27.66
N TYR A 473 37.05 3.10 -26.64
CA TYR A 473 37.63 2.44 -25.49
C TYR A 473 38.01 1.00 -25.80
N VAL A 474 37.14 0.29 -26.51
CA VAL A 474 37.40 -1.11 -26.91
C VAL A 474 38.54 -1.17 -27.90
N ASP A 475 38.58 -0.27 -28.90
CA ASP A 475 39.65 -0.22 -29.89
C ASP A 475 41.01 0.11 -29.24
N ASN A 476 41.06 1.08 -28.35
CA ASN A 476 42.27 1.39 -27.59
C ASN A 476 42.75 0.22 -26.71
N PHE A 477 41.81 -0.48 -26.05
CA PHE A 477 42.12 -1.62 -25.22
C PHE A 477 42.65 -2.80 -26.05
N ILE A 478 42.06 -3.08 -27.20
CA ILE A 478 42.50 -4.13 -28.13
C ILE A 478 43.86 -3.77 -28.69
N ASP A 479 44.07 -2.52 -29.09
CA ASP A 479 45.34 -2.03 -29.63
C ASP A 479 46.47 -2.09 -28.60
N ASP A 480 46.24 -1.63 -27.38
CA ASP A 480 47.19 -1.72 -26.26
C ASP A 480 47.53 -3.18 -25.92
N TYR A 481 46.54 -4.08 -25.94
CA TYR A 481 46.78 -5.50 -25.66
C TYR A 481 47.63 -6.17 -26.76
N TYR A 482 47.32 -5.87 -28.02
CA TYR A 482 48.12 -6.35 -29.15
C TYR A 482 49.57 -5.88 -29.10
N HIS A 483 49.82 -4.62 -28.78
CA HIS A 483 51.15 -4.07 -28.63
C HIS A 483 51.93 -4.66 -27.47
N THR A 484 51.23 -5.17 -26.45
CA THR A 484 51.87 -5.71 -25.24
C THR A 484 52.14 -7.23 -25.34
N ASN A 485 51.27 -8.01 -25.96
CA ASN A 485 51.29 -9.48 -25.88
C ASN A 485 51.46 -10.21 -27.23
N GLY A 486 51.37 -9.53 -28.36
CA GLY A 486 51.53 -10.13 -29.71
C GLY A 486 50.27 -10.82 -30.24
N ALA A 487 50.20 -11.00 -31.57
CA ALA A 487 49.01 -11.44 -32.29
C ALA A 487 48.61 -12.91 -32.08
N ASP A 488 49.48 -13.74 -31.52
CA ASP A 488 49.27 -15.20 -31.37
C ASP A 488 48.50 -15.59 -30.08
N GLU A 489 48.33 -14.66 -29.13
CA GLU A 489 47.69 -14.93 -27.84
C GLU A 489 46.23 -14.47 -27.72
N PHE A 490 45.51 -14.39 -28.83
CA PHE A 490 44.14 -13.92 -28.77
C PHE A 490 43.17 -14.91 -28.08
N ASP A 491 43.51 -16.16 -27.99
CA ASP A 491 42.74 -17.12 -27.16
C ASP A 491 42.86 -16.75 -25.65
N GLU A 492 43.93 -16.08 -25.23
CA GLU A 492 44.06 -15.55 -23.89
C GLU A 492 43.33 -14.20 -23.69
N LEU A 493 43.13 -13.41 -24.75
CA LEU A 493 42.26 -12.21 -24.70
C LEU A 493 40.84 -12.58 -24.32
N GLY A 494 40.34 -13.75 -24.77
CA GLY A 494 39.09 -14.32 -24.36
C GLY A 494 38.95 -14.53 -22.85
N HIS A 495 40.06 -14.59 -22.10
CA HIS A 495 40.08 -14.65 -20.65
C HIS A 495 40.13 -13.26 -19.98
N HIS A 496 40.43 -12.21 -20.72
CA HIS A 496 40.55 -10.85 -20.21
C HIS A 496 39.46 -9.90 -20.68
N LEU A 497 38.92 -10.12 -21.90
CA LEU A 497 37.67 -9.53 -22.38
C LEU A 497 36.61 -10.61 -22.24
N GLU A 498 35.69 -10.46 -21.31
CA GLU A 498 34.52 -11.36 -21.26
C GLU A 498 33.59 -11.04 -22.40
N PHE A 499 33.74 -11.82 -23.47
CA PHE A 499 32.94 -11.81 -24.64
C PHE A 499 31.51 -12.28 -24.30
N LEU A 500 30.53 -11.53 -24.77
CA LEU A 500 29.15 -11.97 -24.74
C LEU A 500 29.05 -13.24 -25.64
N ASN A 501 28.87 -14.40 -25.02
CA ASN A 501 28.72 -15.64 -25.76
C ASN A 501 27.35 -15.67 -26.41
N VAL A 502 27.33 -15.68 -27.75
CA VAL A 502 26.12 -15.70 -28.57
C VAL A 502 25.38 -17.04 -28.47
N GLU A 503 26.03 -18.15 -28.06
CA GLU A 503 25.42 -19.47 -27.93
C GLU A 503 24.21 -19.53 -26.98
N ASN A 504 24.05 -18.57 -26.08
CA ASN A 504 22.91 -18.48 -25.16
C ASN A 504 21.94 -17.36 -25.52
N CYS A 505 22.11 -16.70 -26.66
CA CYS A 505 21.24 -15.64 -27.15
C CYS A 505 20.58 -16.09 -28.45
N GLU A 506 19.30 -16.37 -28.45
CA GLU A 506 18.50 -16.43 -29.65
C GLU A 506 18.38 -15.01 -30.24
N ILE A 507 19.47 -14.53 -30.87
CA ILE A 507 19.44 -13.30 -31.64
C ILE A 507 18.92 -13.69 -33.00
N LEU A 508 17.68 -13.37 -33.23
CA LEU A 508 16.97 -13.83 -34.43
C LEU A 508 16.29 -12.66 -35.06
N ASP A 509 16.59 -12.42 -36.29
CA ASP A 509 16.04 -11.55 -37.28
C ASP A 509 16.81 -10.26 -37.56
N VAL A 510 17.49 -10.30 -38.69
CA VAL A 510 18.03 -9.10 -39.33
C VAL A 510 16.85 -8.24 -39.77
N VAL A 511 16.84 -6.99 -39.34
CA VAL A 511 15.87 -6.00 -39.82
C VAL A 511 16.47 -5.33 -41.05
N GLU A 512 15.86 -5.54 -42.25
CA GLU A 512 16.14 -4.76 -43.43
C GLU A 512 15.87 -3.27 -43.24
#